data_413955975ddbd8adedaf4b5bed850b26
#
_entry.id   413955975ddbd8adedaf4b5bed850b26
#
_cell.length_a   1.000
_cell.length_b   1.000
_cell.length_c   1.000
_cell.angle_alpha   90.00
_cell.angle_beta   90.00
_cell.angle_gamma   90.00
#
_symmetry.space_group_name_H-M   'P 1'
#
loop_
_entity.id
_entity.type
_entity.pdbx_description
1 polymer ?
#
loop_
_entity_poly.entity_id
_entity_poly.type
_entity_poly.pdbx_seq_one_letter_code
_entity_poly.pdbx_strand_id
1 'polypeptide(L)'
;MMSEHLIEIEMLIRRLRGESQAMMVQANDRRFYVAKLAGNPKGTRSLVNEWASHLLLRQLAVCTPPMRILRLTPDARSYQQFYFSHGDCKKAIRDSLHLGSQIPVEPRANAIWDFLPRKLLARIVNQSDFATVLVYDFWTHTMAPRQAIFVREPEEQGSESRFRAHFVDHSRTLAAGQWEMPQRSHCTYIDEGIYDLLPMRNLCETAISRIEDLKQADLCSTVDNIPTSWFKPGEQNIFQKFLKALSQSRRHLRKEFAATLEAYSGNPPAA
;
A
#
# COMPACT_ATOMS: atom_id res chain seq x y z
N MET A 1 25.41 3.27 7.14
CA MET A 1 25.05 2.03 7.86
C MET A 1 24.11 2.45 8.95
N MET A 2 22.79 2.32 8.71
CA MET A 2 21.77 2.69 9.68
C MET A 2 21.61 1.54 10.66
N SER A 3 22.12 1.71 11.86
CA SER A 3 21.64 0.97 13.02
C SER A 3 20.26 1.52 13.39
N GLU A 4 19.29 1.41 12.50
CA GLU A 4 17.90 1.53 12.91
C GLU A 4 17.62 0.36 13.82
N HIS A 5 17.27 0.64 15.07
CA HIS A 5 16.89 -0.39 16.03
C HIS A 5 15.82 -1.27 15.38
N LEU A 6 16.15 -2.53 15.21
CA LEU A 6 15.25 -3.54 14.66
C LEU A 6 13.99 -3.55 15.52
N ILE A 7 12.84 -3.33 14.88
CA ILE A 7 11.55 -3.31 15.58
C ILE A 7 11.10 -4.74 15.79
N GLU A 8 10.96 -5.15 17.04
CA GLU A 8 10.59 -6.51 17.40
C GLU A 8 9.11 -6.59 17.80
N ILE A 9 8.45 -7.64 17.33
CA ILE A 9 7.07 -7.95 17.72
C ILE A 9 7.09 -8.45 19.15
N GLU A 10 6.39 -7.75 20.05
CA GLU A 10 6.24 -8.16 21.44
C GLU A 10 5.01 -9.04 21.67
N MET A 11 3.89 -8.69 21.01
CA MET A 11 2.62 -9.36 21.34
C MET A 11 1.68 -9.38 20.12
N LEU A 12 0.97 -10.50 19.97
CA LEU A 12 -0.18 -10.60 19.08
C LEU A 12 -1.40 -9.97 19.76
N ILE A 13 -2.05 -9.03 19.09
CA ILE A 13 -3.32 -8.44 19.55
C ILE A 13 -4.50 -9.20 18.99
N ARG A 14 -4.54 -9.38 17.66
CA ARG A 14 -5.56 -10.18 16.98
C ARG A 14 -5.13 -10.61 15.59
N ARG A 15 -5.74 -11.68 15.10
CA ARG A 15 -5.62 -12.11 13.70
C ARG A 15 -6.64 -11.35 12.86
N LEU A 16 -6.25 -10.94 11.67
CA LEU A 16 -7.14 -10.28 10.73
C LEU A 16 -7.68 -11.30 9.71
N ARG A 17 -8.85 -11.02 9.18
CA ARG A 17 -9.45 -11.82 8.11
C ARG A 17 -8.75 -11.51 6.78
N GLY A 18 -8.83 -12.45 5.84
CA GLY A 18 -8.31 -12.27 4.48
C GLY A 18 -7.19 -13.25 4.14
N GLU A 19 -6.86 -13.32 2.87
CA GLU A 19 -5.89 -14.29 2.31
C GLU A 19 -4.46 -14.10 2.81
N SER A 20 -4.07 -12.87 3.11
CA SER A 20 -2.75 -12.56 3.65
C SER A 20 -2.55 -13.07 5.08
N GLN A 21 -3.66 -13.39 5.78
CA GLN A 21 -3.65 -13.76 7.19
C GLN A 21 -2.83 -12.78 8.05
N ALA A 22 -2.98 -11.50 7.74
CA ALA A 22 -2.30 -10.44 8.47
C ALA A 22 -2.68 -10.45 9.95
N MET A 23 -1.81 -9.92 10.79
CA MET A 23 -1.98 -9.90 12.23
C MET A 23 -1.81 -8.49 12.76
N MET A 24 -2.69 -8.07 13.65
CA MET A 24 -2.45 -6.87 14.44
C MET A 24 -1.53 -7.22 15.58
N VAL A 25 -0.40 -6.51 15.69
CA VAL A 25 0.63 -6.75 16.68
C VAL A 25 1.02 -5.46 17.38
N GLN A 26 1.53 -5.57 18.59
CA GLN A 26 2.27 -4.52 19.27
C GLN A 26 3.76 -4.84 19.20
N ALA A 27 4.58 -3.82 18.97
CA ALA A 27 6.03 -3.94 18.90
C ALA A 27 6.72 -3.22 20.07
N ASN A 28 8.05 -3.44 20.20
CA ASN A 28 8.88 -2.93 21.28
C ASN A 28 8.98 -1.39 21.32
N ASP A 29 8.62 -0.71 20.21
CA ASP A 29 8.45 0.74 20.14
C ASP A 29 7.09 1.23 20.67
N ARG A 30 6.29 0.31 21.27
CA ARG A 30 4.93 0.52 21.81
C ARG A 30 3.88 0.88 20.76
N ARG A 31 4.21 0.82 19.47
CA ARG A 31 3.28 1.09 18.39
C ARG A 31 2.56 -0.18 17.96
N PHE A 32 1.44 0.03 17.24
CA PHE A 32 0.64 -1.05 16.69
C PHE A 32 0.86 -1.14 15.18
N TYR A 33 0.91 -2.38 14.69
CA TYR A 33 1.15 -2.67 13.28
C TYR A 33 0.17 -3.70 12.76
N VAL A 34 -0.22 -3.55 11.52
CA VAL A 34 -0.77 -4.66 10.71
C VAL A 34 0.43 -5.37 10.11
N ALA A 35 0.78 -6.52 10.67
CA ALA A 35 1.92 -7.32 10.22
C ALA A 35 1.49 -8.33 9.16
N LYS A 36 2.12 -8.28 7.99
CA LYS A 36 2.07 -9.32 6.96
C LYS A 36 3.34 -10.17 7.08
N LEU A 37 3.17 -11.43 7.48
CA LEU A 37 4.27 -12.26 7.93
C LEU A 37 4.89 -13.04 6.76
N ALA A 38 6.21 -13.11 6.72
CA ALA A 38 6.93 -13.95 5.78
C ALA A 38 6.64 -15.43 6.05
N GLY A 39 6.73 -16.27 5.01
CA GLY A 39 6.41 -17.70 5.12
C GLY A 39 4.93 -18.03 4.87
N ASN A 40 4.11 -17.04 4.48
CA ASN A 40 2.76 -17.31 3.99
C ASN A 40 2.81 -18.36 2.86
N PRO A 41 1.94 -19.38 2.86
CA PRO A 41 1.88 -20.40 1.80
C PRO A 41 1.72 -19.82 0.38
N LYS A 42 1.10 -18.64 0.24
CA LYS A 42 0.94 -17.93 -1.03
C LYS A 42 2.24 -17.22 -1.51
N GLY A 43 3.31 -17.27 -0.72
CA GLY A 43 4.61 -16.69 -1.06
C GLY A 43 4.83 -15.31 -0.48
N THR A 44 6.04 -14.78 -0.73
CA THR A 44 6.52 -13.51 -0.17
C THR A 44 6.50 -12.34 -1.16
N ARG A 45 6.19 -12.58 -2.43
CA ARG A 45 6.12 -11.51 -3.46
C ARG A 45 5.16 -10.39 -3.09
N SER A 46 4.09 -10.72 -2.34
CA SER A 46 3.15 -9.71 -1.81
C SER A 46 3.83 -8.72 -0.85
N LEU A 47 4.80 -9.17 -0.04
CA LEU A 47 5.56 -8.30 0.86
C LEU A 47 6.49 -7.37 0.08
N VAL A 48 7.12 -7.91 -0.98
CA VAL A 48 7.96 -7.12 -1.91
C VAL A 48 7.12 -6.03 -2.57
N ASN A 49 5.94 -6.38 -3.08
CA ASN A 49 5.03 -5.41 -3.70
C ASN A 49 4.57 -4.32 -2.73
N GLU A 50 4.16 -4.71 -1.52
CA GLU A 50 3.74 -3.78 -0.47
C GLU A 50 4.83 -2.76 -0.16
N TRP A 51 6.03 -3.25 0.10
CA TRP A 51 7.16 -2.40 0.47
C TRP A 51 7.58 -1.47 -0.68
N ALA A 52 7.77 -2.03 -1.88
CA ALA A 52 8.15 -1.26 -3.05
C ALA A 52 7.12 -0.19 -3.40
N SER A 53 5.83 -0.56 -3.39
CA SER A 53 4.75 0.40 -3.67
C SER A 53 4.63 1.48 -2.61
N HIS A 54 4.81 1.15 -1.33
CA HIS A 54 4.87 2.15 -0.27
C HIS A 54 5.96 3.20 -0.53
N LEU A 55 7.16 2.77 -0.89
CA LEU A 55 8.27 3.69 -1.18
C LEU A 55 7.97 4.57 -2.40
N LEU A 56 7.41 3.99 -3.47
CA LEU A 56 7.06 4.73 -4.69
C LEU A 56 5.91 5.73 -4.44
N LEU A 57 4.85 5.31 -3.76
CA LEU A 57 3.72 6.18 -3.42
C LEU A 57 4.15 7.36 -2.53
N ARG A 58 5.08 7.13 -1.60
CA ARG A 58 5.67 8.22 -0.80
C ARG A 58 6.45 9.22 -1.65
N GLN A 59 7.19 8.77 -2.68
CA GLN A 59 7.87 9.67 -3.63
C GLN A 59 6.86 10.52 -4.42
N LEU A 60 5.67 9.98 -4.66
CA LEU A 60 4.56 10.70 -5.29
C LEU A 60 3.75 11.55 -4.31
N ALA A 61 4.19 11.66 -3.05
CA ALA A 61 3.53 12.37 -1.95
C ALA A 61 2.13 11.84 -1.60
N VAL A 62 1.83 10.57 -1.92
CA VAL A 62 0.57 9.91 -1.53
C VAL A 62 0.64 9.49 -0.08
N CYS A 63 -0.44 9.74 0.65
CA CYS A 63 -0.56 9.36 2.06
C CYS A 63 -0.73 7.85 2.21
N THR A 64 0.28 7.19 2.78
CA THR A 64 0.26 5.78 3.16
C THR A 64 0.67 5.63 4.61
N PRO A 65 0.19 4.63 5.37
CA PRO A 65 0.70 4.38 6.71
C PRO A 65 2.22 4.13 6.67
N PRO A 66 2.98 4.61 7.66
CA PRO A 66 4.40 4.29 7.74
C PRO A 66 4.62 2.78 7.78
N MET A 67 5.52 2.27 6.95
CA MET A 67 5.89 0.86 6.97
C MET A 67 7.24 0.64 7.65
N ARG A 68 7.37 -0.51 8.30
CA ARG A 68 8.59 -0.95 9.01
C ARG A 68 8.84 -2.41 8.75
N ILE A 69 10.10 -2.79 8.84
CA ILE A 69 10.49 -4.20 8.89
C ILE A 69 10.45 -4.63 10.35
N LEU A 70 9.64 -5.64 10.63
CA LEU A 70 9.44 -6.20 11.96
C LEU A 70 10.16 -7.54 12.05
N ARG A 71 10.66 -7.87 13.24
CA ARG A 71 11.19 -9.19 13.56
C ARG A 71 10.29 -9.90 14.57
N LEU A 72 9.98 -11.16 14.32
CA LEU A 72 9.34 -12.04 15.28
C LEU A 72 10.42 -12.92 15.90
N THR A 73 10.58 -12.83 17.21
CA THR A 73 11.53 -13.66 17.98
C THR A 73 10.76 -14.64 18.87
N PRO A 74 11.38 -15.74 19.33
CA PRO A 74 10.75 -16.67 20.28
C PRO A 74 10.35 -16.03 21.61
N ASP A 75 10.97 -14.88 21.98
CA ASP A 75 10.67 -14.13 23.20
C ASP A 75 9.38 -13.33 23.15
N ALA A 76 8.78 -13.21 21.95
CA ALA A 76 7.50 -12.53 21.78
C ALA A 76 6.41 -13.20 22.64
N ARG A 77 5.67 -12.40 23.38
CA ARG A 77 4.50 -12.89 24.11
C ARG A 77 3.54 -13.56 23.13
N SER A 78 3.02 -14.71 23.50
CA SER A 78 2.12 -15.48 22.64
C SER A 78 2.78 -15.99 21.35
N TYR A 79 4.11 -16.19 21.31
CA TYR A 79 4.84 -16.68 20.14
C TYR A 79 4.17 -17.89 19.47
N GLN A 80 3.65 -18.83 20.26
CA GLN A 80 2.95 -20.02 19.76
C GLN A 80 1.65 -19.71 19.01
N GLN A 81 1.11 -18.50 19.14
CA GLN A 81 -0.08 -18.06 18.42
C GLN A 81 0.24 -17.53 17.01
N PHE A 82 1.53 -17.36 16.68
CA PHE A 82 1.95 -16.95 15.34
C PHE A 82 2.05 -18.15 14.41
N TYR A 83 1.00 -18.38 13.64
CA TYR A 83 0.91 -19.46 12.65
C TYR A 83 0.06 -19.03 11.45
N PHE A 84 0.27 -19.69 10.31
CA PHE A 84 -0.64 -19.65 9.18
C PHE A 84 -1.59 -20.84 9.23
N SER A 85 -2.86 -20.61 8.92
CA SER A 85 -3.88 -21.67 8.79
C SER A 85 -4.00 -22.07 7.31
N HIS A 86 -4.03 -23.38 7.06
CA HIS A 86 -4.35 -23.93 5.74
C HIS A 86 -5.23 -25.16 5.94
N GLY A 87 -6.55 -24.99 5.78
CA GLY A 87 -7.51 -25.97 6.25
C GLY A 87 -7.34 -26.19 7.75
N ASP A 88 -7.28 -27.44 8.19
CA ASP A 88 -7.09 -27.83 9.60
C ASP A 88 -5.63 -27.76 10.05
N CYS A 89 -4.69 -27.53 9.12
CA CYS A 89 -3.28 -27.48 9.44
C CYS A 89 -2.85 -26.09 9.89
N LYS A 90 -2.00 -26.03 10.93
CA LYS A 90 -1.34 -24.81 11.41
C LYS A 90 0.15 -24.91 11.10
N LYS A 91 0.66 -23.95 10.35
CA LYS A 91 2.09 -23.82 10.06
C LYS A 91 2.66 -22.70 10.93
N ALA A 92 3.50 -23.05 11.90
CA ALA A 92 4.17 -22.08 12.76
C ALA A 92 5.01 -21.09 11.92
N ILE A 93 5.02 -19.84 12.34
CA ILE A 93 5.84 -18.77 11.75
C ILE A 93 7.19 -18.80 12.47
N ARG A 94 8.27 -18.83 11.70
CA ARG A 94 9.64 -18.88 12.22
C ARG A 94 10.19 -17.49 12.44
N ASP A 95 11.25 -17.37 13.23
CA ASP A 95 12.05 -16.15 13.33
C ASP A 95 12.49 -15.69 11.93
N SER A 96 12.03 -14.52 11.55
CA SER A 96 12.30 -13.92 10.24
C SER A 96 11.88 -12.45 10.22
N LEU A 97 12.23 -11.78 9.12
CA LEU A 97 11.81 -10.41 8.87
C LEU A 97 10.43 -10.38 8.21
N HIS A 98 9.57 -9.54 8.74
CA HIS A 98 8.18 -9.38 8.34
C HIS A 98 7.88 -7.92 7.97
N LEU A 99 6.77 -7.69 7.29
CA LEU A 99 6.32 -6.35 6.96
C LEU A 99 5.28 -5.87 7.98
N GLY A 100 5.50 -4.69 8.53
CA GLY A 100 4.55 -4.00 9.39
C GLY A 100 4.07 -2.68 8.80
N SER A 101 2.76 -2.54 8.62
CA SER A 101 2.10 -1.27 8.33
C SER A 101 1.64 -0.66 9.64
N GLN A 102 2.22 0.47 10.04
CA GLN A 102 1.89 1.12 11.31
C GLN A 102 0.44 1.60 11.32
N ILE A 103 -0.29 1.32 12.39
CA ILE A 103 -1.63 1.85 12.58
C ILE A 103 -1.48 3.34 12.94
N PRO A 104 -2.10 4.27 12.19
CA PRO A 104 -1.85 5.70 12.33
C PRO A 104 -2.26 6.31 13.67
N VAL A 105 -3.19 5.67 14.36
CA VAL A 105 -3.74 6.11 15.65
C VAL A 105 -3.82 4.94 16.62
N GLU A 106 -4.03 5.25 17.90
CA GLU A 106 -4.28 4.22 18.92
C GLU A 106 -5.51 3.38 18.53
N PRO A 107 -5.40 2.04 18.44
CA PRO A 107 -6.50 1.18 17.97
C PRO A 107 -7.79 1.29 18.77
N ARG A 108 -7.71 1.74 20.02
CA ARG A 108 -8.87 1.94 20.90
C ARG A 108 -9.57 3.29 20.71
N ALA A 109 -8.97 4.19 19.94
CA ALA A 109 -9.49 5.56 19.78
C ALA A 109 -10.73 5.66 18.89
N ASN A 110 -11.20 4.57 18.27
CA ASN A 110 -12.32 4.56 17.31
C ASN A 110 -12.23 5.68 16.26
N ALA A 111 -11.01 5.93 15.78
CA ALA A 111 -10.70 7.04 14.89
C ALA A 111 -10.29 6.56 13.48
N ILE A 112 -10.46 5.26 13.19
CA ILE A 112 -10.16 4.65 11.89
C ILE A 112 -11.42 4.01 11.33
N TRP A 113 -11.68 4.29 10.06
CA TRP A 113 -12.76 3.69 9.28
C TRP A 113 -12.17 3.07 8.00
N ASP A 114 -12.64 1.91 7.63
CA ASP A 114 -12.34 1.24 6.37
C ASP A 114 -13.30 1.64 5.25
N PHE A 115 -14.32 2.41 5.59
CA PHE A 115 -15.32 2.95 4.67
C PHE A 115 -15.84 4.30 5.18
N LEU A 116 -16.09 5.25 4.27
CA LEU A 116 -16.82 6.48 4.55
C LEU A 116 -18.12 6.53 3.74
N PRO A 117 -19.26 6.88 4.34
CA PRO A 117 -20.47 7.17 3.61
C PRO A 117 -20.24 8.25 2.54
N ARG A 118 -20.89 8.13 1.37
CA ARG A 118 -20.71 9.05 0.22
C ARG A 118 -20.77 10.53 0.61
N LYS A 119 -21.71 10.91 1.52
CA LYS A 119 -21.85 12.29 2.04
C LYS A 119 -20.63 12.82 2.79
N LEU A 120 -19.71 11.96 3.21
CA LEU A 120 -18.49 12.34 3.91
C LEU A 120 -17.26 12.35 3.00
N LEU A 121 -17.35 11.88 1.75
CA LEU A 121 -16.21 11.86 0.82
C LEU A 121 -15.66 13.27 0.55
N ALA A 122 -16.56 14.28 0.50
CA ALA A 122 -16.16 15.69 0.34
C ALA A 122 -15.34 16.23 1.52
N ARG A 123 -15.35 15.55 2.68
CA ARG A 123 -14.59 15.92 3.89
C ARG A 123 -13.20 15.29 3.96
N ILE A 124 -12.79 14.56 2.93
CA ILE A 124 -11.44 14.00 2.84
C ILE A 124 -10.47 15.14 2.49
N VAL A 125 -9.42 15.30 3.30
CA VAL A 125 -8.47 16.44 3.14
C VAL A 125 -7.46 16.24 2.02
N ASN A 126 -7.18 15.00 1.64
CA ASN A 126 -6.21 14.63 0.61
C ASN A 126 -6.89 13.92 -0.58
N GLN A 127 -8.01 14.46 -1.04
CA GLN A 127 -8.78 13.90 -2.16
C GLN A 127 -7.94 13.73 -3.44
N SER A 128 -6.99 14.64 -3.71
CA SER A 128 -6.08 14.57 -4.87
C SER A 128 -5.24 13.29 -4.92
N ASP A 129 -5.01 12.64 -3.77
CA ASP A 129 -4.26 11.39 -3.72
C ASP A 129 -4.97 10.27 -4.48
N PHE A 130 -6.31 10.30 -4.56
CA PHE A 130 -7.09 9.30 -5.30
C PHE A 130 -6.78 9.35 -6.80
N ALA A 131 -6.63 10.54 -7.38
CA ALA A 131 -6.23 10.68 -8.78
C ALA A 131 -4.78 10.22 -8.99
N THR A 132 -3.88 10.54 -8.05
CA THR A 132 -2.49 10.08 -8.13
C THR A 132 -2.40 8.55 -8.04
N VAL A 133 -3.17 7.95 -7.15
CA VAL A 133 -3.24 6.48 -6.98
C VAL A 133 -3.85 5.82 -8.21
N LEU A 134 -4.88 6.41 -8.82
CA LEU A 134 -5.48 5.89 -10.06
C LEU A 134 -4.43 5.79 -11.19
N VAL A 135 -3.66 6.86 -11.41
CA VAL A 135 -2.59 6.87 -12.42
C VAL A 135 -1.46 5.91 -12.05
N TYR A 136 -1.08 5.84 -10.76
CA TYR A 136 -0.09 4.91 -10.25
C TYR A 136 -0.51 3.45 -10.49
N ASP A 137 -1.76 3.12 -10.19
CA ASP A 137 -2.30 1.77 -10.35
C ASP A 137 -2.37 1.35 -11.82
N PHE A 138 -2.72 2.27 -12.70
CA PHE A 138 -2.65 2.06 -14.14
C PHE A 138 -1.21 1.80 -14.59
N TRP A 139 -0.25 2.63 -14.16
CA TRP A 139 1.16 2.49 -14.53
C TRP A 139 1.77 1.19 -14.01
N THR A 140 1.47 0.80 -12.77
CA THR A 140 2.03 -0.39 -12.12
C THR A 140 1.26 -1.67 -12.41
N HIS A 141 0.24 -1.62 -13.27
CA HIS A 141 -0.62 -2.76 -13.60
C HIS A 141 -1.23 -3.43 -12.35
N THR A 142 -1.82 -2.62 -11.48
CA THR A 142 -2.51 -3.10 -10.28
C THR A 142 -3.70 -3.96 -10.67
N MET A 143 -3.86 -5.13 -10.01
CA MET A 143 -4.85 -6.15 -10.38
C MET A 143 -5.93 -6.36 -9.30
N ALA A 144 -6.18 -5.35 -8.49
CA ALA A 144 -7.27 -5.36 -7.51
C ALA A 144 -7.72 -3.93 -7.19
N PRO A 145 -8.99 -3.71 -6.83
CA PRO A 145 -9.45 -2.41 -6.38
C PRO A 145 -8.59 -1.88 -5.23
N ARG A 146 -8.30 -0.60 -5.29
CA ARG A 146 -7.50 0.06 -4.25
C ARG A 146 -8.32 0.20 -2.97
N GLN A 147 -7.63 0.02 -1.84
CA GLN A 147 -8.20 0.19 -0.52
C GLN A 147 -7.58 1.39 0.19
N ALA A 148 -8.36 2.05 1.02
CA ALA A 148 -7.92 3.09 1.91
C ALA A 148 -8.58 2.94 3.28
N ILE A 149 -7.88 3.38 4.31
CA ILE A 149 -8.47 3.63 5.63
C ILE A 149 -8.54 5.13 5.84
N PHE A 150 -9.56 5.57 6.57
CA PHE A 150 -9.80 6.96 6.83
C PHE A 150 -9.56 7.25 8.31
N VAL A 151 -8.72 8.23 8.58
CA VAL A 151 -8.39 8.67 9.93
C VAL A 151 -9.00 10.04 10.15
N ARG A 152 -9.70 10.22 11.26
CA ARG A 152 -10.24 11.52 11.62
C ARG A 152 -9.08 12.46 11.95
N GLU A 153 -9.06 13.63 11.34
CA GLU A 153 -8.14 14.69 11.70
C GLU A 153 -8.52 15.29 13.07
N PRO A 154 -7.55 15.83 13.82
CA PRO A 154 -7.84 16.58 15.03
C PRO A 154 -8.87 17.67 14.75
N GLU A 155 -9.90 17.77 15.61
CA GLU A 155 -10.96 18.77 15.45
C GLU A 155 -10.51 20.10 16.03
N GLU A 156 -10.67 21.16 15.26
CA GLU A 156 -10.70 22.53 15.80
C GLU A 156 -12.12 22.77 16.38
N GLN A 157 -12.21 23.44 17.53
CA GLN A 157 -13.50 23.67 18.20
C GLN A 157 -14.52 24.30 17.24
N GLY A 158 -15.64 23.59 17.02
CA GLY A 158 -16.73 24.05 16.16
C GLY A 158 -16.58 23.74 14.67
N SER A 159 -15.52 23.04 14.26
CA SER A 159 -15.36 22.60 12.87
C SER A 159 -16.03 21.25 12.61
N GLU A 160 -16.43 21.02 11.36
CA GLU A 160 -16.92 19.70 10.94
C GLU A 160 -15.77 18.69 10.87
N SER A 161 -16.04 17.44 11.29
CA SER A 161 -15.06 16.35 11.23
C SER A 161 -14.50 16.17 9.82
N ARG A 162 -13.18 16.18 9.69
CA ARG A 162 -12.42 15.96 8.46
C ARG A 162 -11.67 14.65 8.55
N PHE A 163 -11.37 14.06 7.41
CA PHE A 163 -10.74 12.74 7.32
C PHE A 163 -9.52 12.78 6.42
N ARG A 164 -8.49 12.02 6.78
CA ARG A 164 -7.35 11.75 5.90
C ARG A 164 -7.40 10.31 5.42
N ALA A 165 -7.36 10.12 4.12
CA ALA A 165 -7.25 8.81 3.51
C ALA A 165 -5.79 8.32 3.59
N HIS A 166 -5.59 7.10 4.08
CA HIS A 166 -4.31 6.40 4.02
C HIS A 166 -4.50 5.18 3.13
N PHE A 167 -3.79 5.14 2.01
CA PHE A 167 -3.87 4.01 1.08
C PHE A 167 -3.12 2.81 1.63
N VAL A 168 -3.79 1.66 1.62
CA VAL A 168 -3.32 0.39 2.20
C VAL A 168 -3.44 -0.75 1.20
N ASP A 169 -2.91 -1.92 1.56
CA ASP A 169 -2.95 -3.16 0.79
C ASP A 169 -2.41 -3.02 -0.65
N HIS A 170 -1.10 -2.85 -0.75
CA HIS A 170 -0.40 -2.73 -2.02
C HIS A 170 0.02 -4.10 -2.60
N SER A 171 -0.45 -5.22 -2.05
CA SER A 171 -0.03 -6.58 -2.41
C SER A 171 -0.29 -6.94 -3.88
N ARG A 172 -1.30 -6.33 -4.49
CA ARG A 172 -1.74 -6.60 -5.86
C ARG A 172 -1.25 -5.56 -6.89
N THR A 173 -0.40 -4.65 -6.48
CA THR A 173 0.33 -3.74 -7.38
C THR A 173 1.48 -4.45 -8.09
N LEU A 174 2.20 -3.75 -8.96
CA LEU A 174 3.38 -4.27 -9.64
C LEU A 174 3.09 -5.62 -10.33
N ALA A 175 2.05 -5.61 -11.17
CA ALA A 175 1.54 -6.79 -11.89
C ALA A 175 1.19 -7.96 -10.94
N ALA A 176 0.62 -7.65 -9.77
CA ALA A 176 0.23 -8.62 -8.74
C ALA A 176 1.34 -9.61 -8.32
N GLY A 177 2.59 -9.20 -8.41
CA GLY A 177 3.75 -10.02 -8.09
C GLY A 177 4.15 -11.02 -9.18
N GLN A 178 3.58 -10.94 -10.37
CA GLN A 178 4.07 -11.69 -11.53
C GLN A 178 5.41 -11.13 -12.02
N TRP A 179 5.57 -9.78 -11.86
CA TRP A 179 6.74 -9.03 -12.29
C TRP A 179 7.07 -9.18 -13.77
N GLU A 180 6.01 -9.26 -14.55
CA GLU A 180 6.02 -9.25 -16.00
C GLU A 180 5.09 -8.12 -16.45
N MET A 181 5.35 -7.53 -17.61
CA MET A 181 4.48 -6.47 -18.14
C MET A 181 3.24 -7.12 -18.76
N PRO A 182 2.08 -7.12 -18.07
CA PRO A 182 0.87 -7.77 -18.59
C PRO A 182 0.19 -6.91 -19.65
N GLN A 183 -0.81 -7.46 -20.31
CA GLN A 183 -1.82 -6.63 -20.95
C GLN A 183 -2.51 -5.80 -19.89
N ARG A 184 -2.80 -4.52 -20.18
CA ARG A 184 -3.27 -3.56 -19.19
C ARG A 184 -4.60 -3.97 -18.61
N SER A 185 -4.67 -3.92 -17.29
CA SER A 185 -5.91 -3.91 -16.52
C SER A 185 -6.10 -2.54 -15.90
N HIS A 186 -7.34 -2.11 -15.77
CA HIS A 186 -7.70 -0.87 -15.11
C HIS A 186 -8.37 -1.22 -13.78
N CYS A 187 -7.81 -0.72 -12.71
CA CYS A 187 -8.39 -0.84 -11.37
C CYS A 187 -8.57 0.54 -10.76
N THR A 188 -9.75 0.78 -10.20
CA THR A 188 -10.11 2.00 -9.51
C THR A 188 -10.15 1.80 -7.99
N TYR A 189 -10.32 2.87 -7.25
CA TYR A 189 -10.73 2.78 -5.84
C TYR A 189 -12.14 2.14 -5.77
N ILE A 190 -12.38 1.38 -4.70
CA ILE A 190 -13.62 0.60 -4.54
C ILE A 190 -14.90 1.46 -4.53
N ASP A 191 -14.82 2.70 -4.03
CA ASP A 191 -15.92 3.67 -4.11
C ASP A 191 -15.59 4.74 -5.15
N GLU A 192 -16.07 4.54 -6.37
CA GLU A 192 -15.81 5.43 -7.50
C GLU A 192 -16.44 6.81 -7.35
N GLY A 193 -17.42 6.99 -6.44
CA GLY A 193 -18.05 8.28 -6.18
C GLY A 193 -17.10 9.38 -5.73
N ILE A 194 -15.89 9.02 -5.29
CA ILE A 194 -14.84 10.01 -4.98
C ILE A 194 -14.39 10.78 -6.22
N TYR A 195 -14.36 10.12 -7.38
CA TYR A 195 -13.87 10.72 -8.62
C TYR A 195 -14.84 11.77 -9.18
N ASP A 196 -16.13 11.65 -8.87
CA ASP A 196 -17.16 12.64 -9.27
C ASP A 196 -16.97 14.00 -8.57
N LEU A 197 -16.24 14.02 -7.45
CA LEU A 197 -15.98 15.22 -6.65
C LEU A 197 -14.73 15.98 -7.08
N LEU A 198 -13.98 15.49 -8.08
CA LEU A 198 -12.63 15.94 -8.37
C LEU A 198 -12.48 16.46 -9.80
N PRO A 199 -11.63 17.48 -10.01
CA PRO A 199 -11.20 17.89 -11.36
C PRO A 199 -10.20 16.85 -11.91
N MET A 200 -10.69 15.65 -12.20
CA MET A 200 -9.88 14.46 -12.49
C MET A 200 -8.84 14.69 -13.58
N ARG A 201 -9.22 15.40 -14.68
CA ARG A 201 -8.29 15.66 -15.77
C ARG A 201 -7.01 16.34 -15.26
N ASN A 202 -7.13 17.46 -14.56
CA ASN A 202 -5.99 18.24 -14.08
C ASN A 202 -5.16 17.46 -13.04
N LEU A 203 -5.83 16.73 -12.16
CA LEU A 203 -5.15 15.94 -11.12
C LEU A 203 -4.39 14.76 -11.72
N CYS A 204 -4.98 14.05 -12.70
CA CYS A 204 -4.31 12.96 -13.40
C CYS A 204 -3.13 13.44 -14.23
N GLU A 205 -3.27 14.57 -14.94
CA GLU A 205 -2.15 15.18 -15.68
C GLU A 205 -0.98 15.54 -14.75
N THR A 206 -1.28 16.09 -13.58
CA THR A 206 -0.27 16.36 -12.54
C THR A 206 0.40 15.08 -12.05
N ALA A 207 -0.38 14.03 -11.81
CA ALA A 207 0.13 12.74 -11.36
C ALA A 207 1.01 12.07 -12.42
N ILE A 208 0.61 12.11 -13.70
CA ILE A 208 1.40 11.62 -14.83
C ILE A 208 2.76 12.33 -14.87
N SER A 209 2.77 13.68 -14.81
CA SER A 209 4.02 14.44 -14.81
C SER A 209 4.93 14.04 -13.66
N ARG A 210 4.40 13.88 -12.44
CA ARG A 210 5.19 13.42 -11.29
C ARG A 210 5.79 12.03 -11.50
N ILE A 211 5.05 11.10 -12.12
CA ILE A 211 5.55 9.76 -12.43
C ILE A 211 6.62 9.81 -13.53
N GLU A 212 6.42 10.63 -14.57
CA GLU A 212 7.39 10.85 -15.63
C GLU A 212 8.71 11.41 -15.10
N ASP A 213 8.66 12.27 -14.08
CA ASP A 213 9.81 12.92 -13.44
C ASP A 213 10.55 12.03 -12.43
N LEU A 214 10.00 10.89 -12.02
CA LEU A 214 10.68 9.97 -11.11
C LEU A 214 12.05 9.57 -11.69
N LYS A 215 13.10 9.67 -10.92
CA LYS A 215 14.44 9.26 -11.36
C LYS A 215 14.51 7.73 -11.42
N GLN A 216 15.14 7.22 -12.47
CA GLN A 216 15.35 5.76 -12.60
C GLN A 216 16.16 5.20 -11.43
N ALA A 217 17.12 5.97 -10.91
CA ALA A 217 17.91 5.58 -9.74
C ALA A 217 17.02 5.33 -8.51
N ASP A 218 16.00 6.18 -8.28
CA ASP A 218 15.11 6.06 -7.13
C ASP A 218 14.22 4.81 -7.24
N LEU A 219 13.78 4.47 -8.46
CA LEU A 219 13.05 3.23 -8.74
C LEU A 219 13.94 2.00 -8.48
N CYS A 220 15.19 2.02 -8.94
CA CYS A 220 16.11 0.91 -8.75
C CYS A 220 16.54 0.76 -7.29
N SER A 221 16.76 1.86 -6.57
CA SER A 221 17.13 1.82 -5.14
C SER A 221 16.03 1.26 -4.23
N THR A 222 14.79 1.21 -4.72
CA THR A 222 13.68 0.56 -4.02
C THR A 222 14.02 -0.90 -3.67
N VAL A 223 14.75 -1.59 -4.55
CA VAL A 223 15.14 -3.01 -4.34
C VAL A 223 16.13 -3.16 -3.19
N ASP A 224 17.03 -2.19 -3.02
CA ASP A 224 18.12 -2.25 -2.03
C ASP A 224 17.57 -2.18 -0.59
N ASN A 225 16.35 -1.68 -0.43
CA ASN A 225 15.66 -1.57 0.85
C ASN A 225 14.77 -2.78 1.17
N ILE A 226 14.69 -3.79 0.28
CA ILE A 226 13.86 -4.97 0.47
C ILE A 226 14.71 -6.09 1.10
N PRO A 227 14.26 -6.72 2.21
CA PRO A 227 14.95 -7.87 2.77
C PRO A 227 15.17 -8.97 1.74
N THR A 228 16.41 -9.40 1.55
CA THR A 228 16.76 -10.46 0.59
C THR A 228 16.05 -11.77 0.88
N SER A 229 15.72 -12.02 2.17
CA SER A 229 14.94 -13.19 2.61
C SER A 229 13.51 -13.23 2.08
N TRP A 230 12.99 -12.13 1.52
CA TRP A 230 11.66 -12.11 0.90
C TRP A 230 11.68 -12.58 -0.56
N PHE A 231 12.87 -12.68 -1.16
CA PHE A 231 13.04 -13.20 -2.51
C PHE A 231 13.41 -14.68 -2.49
N LYS A 232 12.84 -15.48 -3.38
CA LYS A 232 13.37 -16.79 -3.72
C LYS A 232 14.63 -16.63 -4.59
N PRO A 233 15.47 -17.66 -4.71
CA PRO A 233 16.63 -17.62 -5.60
C PRO A 233 16.25 -17.12 -7.01
N GLY A 234 16.95 -16.10 -7.50
CA GLY A 234 16.72 -15.47 -8.79
C GLY A 234 15.59 -14.43 -8.86
N GLU A 235 14.66 -14.37 -7.91
CA GLU A 235 13.51 -13.43 -7.95
C GLU A 235 13.92 -11.97 -7.85
N GLN A 236 14.98 -11.65 -7.11
CA GLN A 236 15.48 -10.28 -7.02
C GLN A 236 15.88 -9.72 -8.39
N ASN A 237 16.55 -10.52 -9.21
CA ASN A 237 16.93 -10.13 -10.57
C ASN A 237 15.70 -9.97 -11.48
N ILE A 238 14.68 -10.82 -11.32
CA ILE A 238 13.41 -10.71 -12.06
C ILE A 238 12.73 -9.39 -11.69
N PHE A 239 12.63 -9.08 -10.40
CA PHE A 239 12.04 -7.86 -9.93
C PHE A 239 12.79 -6.60 -10.40
N GLN A 240 14.13 -6.61 -10.38
CA GLN A 240 14.95 -5.52 -10.91
C GLN A 240 14.70 -5.28 -12.40
N LYS A 241 14.63 -6.35 -13.21
CA LYS A 241 14.31 -6.27 -14.64
C LYS A 241 12.91 -5.68 -14.86
N PHE A 242 11.94 -6.11 -14.06
CA PHE A 242 10.59 -5.58 -14.11
C PHE A 242 10.55 -4.08 -13.79
N LEU A 243 11.21 -3.64 -12.71
CA LEU A 243 11.28 -2.21 -12.35
C LEU A 243 11.96 -1.37 -13.45
N LYS A 244 12.97 -1.92 -14.12
CA LYS A 244 13.60 -1.27 -15.27
C LYS A 244 12.62 -1.11 -16.43
N ALA A 245 11.88 -2.15 -16.77
CA ALA A 245 10.85 -2.09 -17.82
C ALA A 245 9.73 -1.10 -17.44
N LEU A 246 9.27 -1.14 -16.19
CA LEU A 246 8.29 -0.20 -15.65
C LEU A 246 8.80 1.25 -15.71
N SER A 247 10.06 1.49 -15.39
CA SER A 247 10.68 2.81 -15.54
C SER A 247 10.68 3.31 -16.98
N GLN A 248 10.88 2.42 -17.95
CA GLN A 248 10.86 2.76 -19.36
C GLN A 248 9.43 3.06 -19.87
N SER A 249 8.42 2.30 -19.40
CA SER A 249 7.02 2.44 -19.84
C SER A 249 6.42 3.81 -19.48
N ARG A 250 6.89 4.48 -18.42
CA ARG A 250 6.38 5.80 -18.03
C ARG A 250 6.45 6.87 -19.13
N ARG A 251 7.38 6.75 -20.08
CA ARG A 251 7.49 7.65 -21.24
C ARG A 251 6.27 7.59 -22.15
N HIS A 252 5.49 6.53 -22.08
CA HIS A 252 4.28 6.33 -22.86
C HIS A 252 3.01 6.49 -22.02
N LEU A 253 3.16 6.73 -20.71
CA LEU A 253 2.06 6.73 -19.74
C LEU A 253 0.96 7.71 -20.15
N ARG A 254 1.32 8.95 -20.51
CA ARG A 254 0.37 9.99 -20.94
C ARG A 254 -0.49 9.53 -22.12
N LYS A 255 0.15 8.98 -23.16
CA LYS A 255 -0.55 8.49 -24.34
C LYS A 255 -1.48 7.32 -24.01
N GLU A 256 -1.01 6.44 -23.17
CA GLU A 256 -1.72 5.21 -22.84
C GLU A 256 -2.85 5.41 -21.83
N PHE A 257 -2.72 6.42 -20.95
CA PHE A 257 -3.76 6.81 -20.00
C PHE A 257 -4.83 7.72 -20.63
N ALA A 258 -4.63 8.24 -21.82
CA ALA A 258 -5.51 9.22 -22.47
C ALA A 258 -6.97 8.73 -22.58
N ALA A 259 -7.18 7.48 -23.01
CA ALA A 259 -8.54 6.91 -23.10
C ALA A 259 -9.24 6.82 -21.74
N THR A 260 -8.49 6.50 -20.68
CA THR A 260 -9.00 6.51 -19.31
C THR A 260 -9.37 7.92 -18.88
N LEU A 261 -8.56 8.91 -19.23
CA LEU A 261 -8.78 10.30 -18.89
C LEU A 261 -10.03 10.88 -19.58
N GLU A 262 -10.31 10.46 -20.81
CA GLU A 262 -11.51 10.87 -21.55
C GLU A 262 -12.79 10.40 -20.84
N ALA A 263 -12.79 9.21 -20.23
CA ALA A 263 -13.94 8.72 -19.48
C ALA A 263 -14.33 9.61 -18.28
N TYR A 264 -13.36 10.30 -17.68
CA TYR A 264 -13.57 11.25 -16.58
C TYR A 264 -13.83 12.70 -17.04
N SER A 265 -13.74 12.98 -18.35
CA SER A 265 -13.92 14.36 -18.88
C SER A 265 -15.37 14.72 -19.12
N GLY A 266 -16.29 13.79 -19.03
CA GLY A 266 -17.72 13.95 -19.32
C GLY A 266 -18.57 14.52 -18.19
N ASN A 267 -18.07 14.53 -16.96
CA ASN A 267 -18.80 15.04 -15.80
C ASN A 267 -18.02 16.20 -15.15
N PRO A 268 -18.42 17.45 -15.31
CA PRO A 268 -17.92 18.52 -14.46
C PRO A 268 -18.35 18.25 -13.01
N PRO A 269 -17.54 18.60 -11.99
CA PRO A 269 -17.93 18.45 -10.61
C PRO A 269 -19.27 19.18 -10.38
N ALA A 270 -20.20 18.51 -9.74
CA ALA A 270 -21.46 19.14 -9.31
C ALA A 270 -21.12 20.30 -8.40
N ALA A 271 -21.61 21.50 -8.76
CA ALA A 271 -21.39 22.75 -8.06
C ALA A 271 -22.04 22.74 -6.65
#